data_c5ff6d13677284a2ba35ce2d553a9d5e
#
_entry.id   c5ff6d13677284a2ba35ce2d553a9d5e
#
_cell.length_a   1.000
_cell.length_b   1.000
_cell.length_c   1.000
_cell.angle_alpha   90.00
_cell.angle_beta   90.00
_cell.angle_gamma   90.00
#
_symmetry.space_group_name_H-M   'P 1'
#
loop_
_entity.id
_entity.type
_entity.pdbx_description
1 polymer ?
#
loop_
_entity_poly.entity_id
_entity_poly.type
_entity_poly.pdbx_seq_one_letter_code
_entity_poly.pdbx_strand_id
1 'polypeptide(L)'
;MTAAGDSETPIVTAPNGQRRTAWTAAQLLAEEFPAPKWAVPGLFPEGLTLLAGAPKVGKSWLCLGLALAVATGGKALSSIDVEAGSVLYLALEDTPRRLQKRLRHVLHGTPAPEALTVAVECPPGVAGMYKIAEWIQRDHALAPRLVIIDVLERMRGETKPGQTQYSADYRAIAAIKEVADELGVSIIVITHVRKITADDFLSEISGTLGLSGAADTICALKRARGEMDGVLHVTGRDVDEESYALQFAAELGAWQLIGLESEHGLAETRRKILAFLRLHDGSKPGEIALGTQLSRDVTRQTCLRMTKDNQLDTDNQGRYFLPPTAEPQ
;
A
#
# COMPACT_ATOMS: atom_id res chain seq x y z
N MET A 1 -17.71 -30.75 -13.14
CA MET A 1 -17.02 -30.83 -11.84
C MET A 1 -15.60 -31.30 -12.14
N THR A 2 -14.71 -30.37 -12.38
CA THR A 2 -13.27 -30.64 -12.53
C THR A 2 -12.60 -29.85 -11.42
N ALA A 3 -11.96 -30.59 -10.51
CA ALA A 3 -11.20 -30.05 -9.40
C ALA A 3 -10.08 -29.16 -9.95
N ALA A 4 -10.04 -27.92 -9.48
CA ALA A 4 -8.89 -27.05 -9.66
C ALA A 4 -7.74 -27.64 -8.82
N GLY A 5 -6.70 -28.10 -9.49
CA GLY A 5 -5.53 -28.67 -8.84
C GLY A 5 -4.79 -27.58 -8.06
N ASP A 6 -4.45 -27.91 -6.82
CA ASP A 6 -3.52 -27.15 -5.98
C ASP A 6 -2.23 -26.95 -6.74
N SER A 7 -1.94 -25.71 -7.15
CA SER A 7 -0.64 -25.34 -7.69
C SER A 7 0.31 -25.12 -6.50
N GLU A 8 0.85 -26.19 -5.96
CA GLU A 8 2.08 -26.08 -5.15
C GLU A 8 3.11 -25.33 -6.00
N THR A 9 3.66 -24.27 -5.46
CA THR A 9 4.77 -23.53 -6.10
C THR A 9 5.89 -24.53 -6.33
N PRO A 10 6.32 -24.83 -7.58
CA PRO A 10 7.36 -25.81 -7.82
C PRO A 10 8.66 -25.28 -7.23
N ILE A 11 9.08 -25.83 -6.11
CA ILE A 11 10.42 -25.62 -5.58
C ILE A 11 11.35 -26.29 -6.56
N VAL A 12 12.14 -25.47 -7.29
CA VAL A 12 13.19 -26.00 -8.16
C VAL A 12 14.19 -26.74 -7.27
N THR A 13 14.14 -28.06 -7.28
CA THR A 13 15.00 -28.91 -6.47
C THR A 13 16.23 -29.34 -7.27
N ALA A 14 17.38 -29.30 -6.62
CA ALA A 14 18.58 -29.94 -7.14
C ALA A 14 18.36 -31.47 -7.20
N PRO A 15 19.16 -32.23 -7.98
CA PRO A 15 19.07 -33.70 -8.11
C PRO A 15 19.05 -34.46 -6.78
N ASN A 16 19.54 -33.85 -5.70
CA ASN A 16 19.56 -34.41 -4.34
C ASN A 16 18.33 -34.07 -3.50
N GLY A 17 17.28 -33.45 -4.08
CA GLY A 17 16.05 -33.03 -3.37
C GLY A 17 16.17 -31.73 -2.54
N GLN A 18 17.33 -31.08 -2.55
CA GLN A 18 17.52 -29.81 -1.89
C GLN A 18 17.11 -28.64 -2.79
N ARG A 19 16.63 -27.53 -2.19
CA ARG A 19 16.32 -26.29 -2.90
C ARG A 19 17.56 -25.82 -3.66
N ARG A 20 17.44 -25.64 -4.95
CA ARG A 20 18.51 -25.12 -5.79
C ARG A 20 18.70 -23.63 -5.50
N THR A 21 19.93 -23.23 -5.21
CA THR A 21 20.29 -21.85 -4.84
C THR A 21 21.31 -21.21 -5.80
N ALA A 22 21.74 -21.93 -6.83
CA ALA A 22 22.73 -21.44 -7.79
C ALA A 22 22.47 -21.98 -9.20
N TRP A 23 22.57 -21.10 -10.16
CA TRP A 23 22.40 -21.35 -11.60
C TRP A 23 23.54 -20.67 -12.36
N THR A 24 23.91 -21.20 -13.52
CA THR A 24 24.55 -20.36 -14.54
C THR A 24 23.51 -19.44 -15.15
N ALA A 25 23.91 -18.30 -15.75
CA ALA A 25 22.98 -17.39 -16.41
C ALA A 25 22.12 -18.12 -17.46
N ALA A 26 22.70 -19.02 -18.25
CA ALA A 26 21.98 -19.80 -19.25
C ALA A 26 20.92 -20.73 -18.61
N GLN A 27 21.25 -21.36 -17.49
CA GLN A 27 20.29 -22.20 -16.75
C GLN A 27 19.15 -21.36 -16.15
N LEU A 28 19.47 -20.20 -15.58
CA LEU A 28 18.46 -19.30 -15.01
C LEU A 28 17.47 -18.81 -16.07
N LEU A 29 17.96 -18.45 -17.25
CA LEU A 29 17.13 -18.02 -18.37
C LEU A 29 16.25 -19.14 -18.98
N ALA A 30 16.67 -20.38 -18.82
CA ALA A 30 15.91 -21.56 -19.28
C ALA A 30 14.93 -22.10 -18.25
N GLU A 31 14.96 -21.57 -17.02
CA GLU A 31 14.07 -21.98 -15.93
C GLU A 31 12.74 -21.23 -16.02
N GLU A 32 11.64 -21.95 -15.82
CA GLU A 32 10.32 -21.34 -15.68
C GLU A 32 9.96 -21.16 -14.21
N PHE A 33 9.91 -19.92 -13.76
CA PHE A 33 9.46 -19.59 -12.41
C PHE A 33 7.96 -19.26 -12.43
N PRO A 34 7.21 -19.68 -11.40
CA PRO A 34 5.80 -19.27 -11.28
C PRO A 34 5.70 -17.75 -11.12
N ALA A 35 4.59 -17.19 -11.58
CA ALA A 35 4.29 -15.79 -11.33
C ALA A 35 4.20 -15.53 -9.81
N PRO A 36 4.64 -14.36 -9.32
CA PRO A 36 4.54 -14.02 -7.90
C PRO A 36 3.08 -14.04 -7.44
N LYS A 37 2.86 -14.55 -6.23
CA LYS A 37 1.54 -14.51 -5.59
C LYS A 37 1.28 -13.11 -5.04
N TRP A 38 0.05 -12.65 -5.17
CA TRP A 38 -0.37 -11.33 -4.71
C TRP A 38 -1.40 -11.45 -3.58
N ALA A 39 -1.19 -10.75 -2.48
CA ALA A 39 -2.26 -10.45 -1.55
C ALA A 39 -3.18 -9.38 -2.16
N VAL A 40 -2.60 -8.35 -2.78
CA VAL A 40 -3.34 -7.34 -3.56
C VAL A 40 -2.56 -7.06 -4.84
N PRO A 41 -3.10 -7.39 -6.01
CA PRO A 41 -2.43 -7.19 -7.30
C PRO A 41 -1.92 -5.75 -7.48
N GLY A 42 -0.67 -5.62 -7.91
CA GLY A 42 0.00 -4.34 -8.16
C GLY A 42 0.45 -3.57 -6.91
N LEU A 43 0.11 -4.02 -5.69
CA LEU A 43 0.45 -3.33 -4.44
C LEU A 43 1.22 -4.20 -3.43
N PHE A 44 0.73 -5.41 -3.18
CA PHE A 44 1.27 -6.28 -2.13
C PHE A 44 1.55 -7.68 -2.67
N PRO A 45 2.76 -7.90 -3.26
CA PRO A 45 3.20 -9.23 -3.69
C PRO A 45 3.56 -10.11 -2.50
N GLU A 46 3.85 -11.39 -2.75
CA GLU A 46 4.53 -12.26 -1.78
C GLU A 46 5.89 -11.66 -1.39
N GLY A 47 6.41 -12.03 -0.21
CA GLY A 47 7.57 -11.41 0.36
C GLY A 47 7.21 -10.36 1.42
N LEU A 48 8.16 -9.52 1.78
CA LEU A 48 8.04 -8.56 2.87
C LEU A 48 7.70 -7.17 2.36
N THR A 49 6.56 -6.64 2.77
CA THR A 49 6.19 -5.23 2.59
C THR A 49 6.32 -4.46 3.91
N LEU A 50 7.03 -3.34 3.88
CA LEU A 50 7.10 -2.40 4.99
C LEU A 50 6.08 -1.27 4.77
N LEU A 51 5.08 -1.14 5.64
CA LEU A 51 4.09 -0.05 5.61
C LEU A 51 4.42 1.00 6.66
N ALA A 52 4.97 2.11 6.22
CA ALA A 52 5.37 3.23 7.06
C ALA A 52 4.33 4.36 7.06
N GLY A 53 4.36 5.19 8.09
CA GLY A 53 3.53 6.40 8.16
C GLY A 53 3.44 6.96 9.58
N ALA A 54 3.05 8.22 9.70
CA ALA A 54 2.88 8.88 10.99
C ALA A 54 1.86 8.16 11.89
N PRO A 55 1.96 8.27 13.21
CA PRO A 55 0.92 7.78 14.11
C PRO A 55 -0.45 8.37 13.77
N LYS A 56 -1.50 7.56 13.85
CA LYS A 56 -2.90 7.94 13.61
C LYS A 56 -3.25 8.36 12.17
N VAL A 57 -2.37 8.10 11.20
CA VAL A 57 -2.65 8.38 9.78
C VAL A 57 -3.69 7.43 9.16
N GLY A 58 -3.94 6.28 9.78
CA GLY A 58 -4.94 5.31 9.32
C GLY A 58 -4.38 3.98 8.81
N LYS A 59 -3.10 3.66 9.09
CA LYS A 59 -2.45 2.40 8.67
C LYS A 59 -3.23 1.15 9.11
N SER A 60 -3.63 1.07 10.39
CA SER A 60 -4.39 -0.08 10.91
C SER A 60 -5.78 -0.23 10.27
N TRP A 61 -6.42 0.88 9.84
CA TRP A 61 -7.66 0.83 9.06
C TRP A 61 -7.41 0.32 7.65
N LEU A 62 -6.31 0.77 7.02
CA LEU A 62 -5.89 0.24 5.71
C LEU A 62 -5.68 -1.27 5.79
N CYS A 63 -4.86 -1.72 6.72
CA CYS A 63 -4.55 -3.14 6.89
C CYS A 63 -5.79 -3.99 7.23
N LEU A 64 -6.71 -3.48 8.04
CA LEU A 64 -7.95 -4.20 8.34
C LEU A 64 -8.84 -4.34 7.10
N GLY A 65 -8.93 -3.29 6.27
CA GLY A 65 -9.63 -3.34 4.99
C GLY A 65 -9.02 -4.34 4.01
N LEU A 66 -7.68 -4.36 3.90
CA LEU A 66 -6.96 -5.36 3.09
C LEU A 66 -7.19 -6.79 3.60
N ALA A 67 -7.09 -6.98 4.92
CA ALA A 67 -7.32 -8.29 5.55
C ALA A 67 -8.71 -8.84 5.25
N LEU A 68 -9.74 -8.02 5.37
CA LEU A 68 -11.12 -8.40 5.05
C LEU A 68 -11.31 -8.69 3.56
N ALA A 69 -10.74 -7.85 2.67
CA ALA A 69 -10.82 -8.06 1.23
C ALA A 69 -10.22 -9.41 0.83
N VAL A 70 -8.99 -9.72 1.29
CA VAL A 70 -8.32 -11.00 1.00
C VAL A 70 -9.06 -12.17 1.63
N ALA A 71 -9.54 -12.06 2.87
CA ALA A 71 -10.26 -13.15 3.53
C ALA A 71 -11.61 -13.48 2.86
N THR A 72 -12.20 -12.56 2.11
CA THR A 72 -13.49 -12.75 1.41
C THR A 72 -13.35 -12.94 -0.10
N GLY A 73 -12.19 -12.69 -0.70
CA GLY A 73 -12.03 -12.64 -2.16
C GLY A 73 -12.80 -11.48 -2.78
N GLY A 74 -12.85 -10.35 -2.07
CA GLY A 74 -13.59 -9.16 -2.49
C GLY A 74 -12.72 -8.12 -3.20
N LYS A 75 -12.96 -6.84 -2.89
CA LYS A 75 -12.20 -5.72 -3.47
C LYS A 75 -11.37 -5.01 -2.40
N ALA A 76 -10.05 -5.04 -2.56
CA ALA A 76 -9.16 -4.18 -1.80
C ALA A 76 -9.31 -2.72 -2.26
N LEU A 77 -9.25 -1.78 -1.30
CA LEU A 77 -9.42 -0.35 -1.57
C LEU A 77 -10.67 -0.02 -2.42
N SER A 78 -11.72 -0.83 -2.31
CA SER A 78 -13.01 -0.74 -3.03
C SER A 78 -12.94 -0.92 -4.55
N SER A 79 -11.76 -1.17 -5.14
CA SER A 79 -11.58 -1.23 -6.60
C SER A 79 -10.77 -2.42 -7.10
N ILE A 80 -9.77 -2.90 -6.36
CA ILE A 80 -8.84 -3.93 -6.79
C ILE A 80 -9.38 -5.30 -6.40
N ASP A 81 -9.71 -6.14 -7.38
CA ASP A 81 -10.14 -7.51 -7.15
C ASP A 81 -8.99 -8.35 -6.56
N VAL A 82 -9.27 -9.10 -5.50
CA VAL A 82 -8.31 -9.97 -4.84
C VAL A 82 -8.81 -11.41 -4.77
N GLU A 83 -7.88 -12.34 -4.82
CA GLU A 83 -8.22 -13.75 -4.60
C GLU A 83 -8.43 -14.02 -3.10
N ALA A 84 -9.41 -14.89 -2.80
CA ALA A 84 -9.66 -15.33 -1.44
C ALA A 84 -8.49 -16.12 -0.88
N GLY A 85 -8.17 -15.89 0.39
CA GLY A 85 -7.13 -16.63 1.10
C GLY A 85 -7.20 -16.43 2.60
N SER A 86 -6.55 -17.34 3.34
CA SER A 86 -6.44 -17.19 4.79
C SER A 86 -5.52 -16.04 5.16
N VAL A 87 -5.96 -15.27 6.16
CA VAL A 87 -5.26 -14.06 6.64
C VAL A 87 -4.99 -14.16 8.14
N LEU A 88 -3.77 -13.84 8.55
CA LEU A 88 -3.40 -13.61 9.95
C LEU A 88 -3.17 -12.11 10.19
N TYR A 89 -3.93 -11.51 11.09
CA TYR A 89 -3.73 -10.13 11.51
C TYR A 89 -3.29 -10.08 12.98
N LEU A 90 -2.02 -9.76 13.21
CA LEU A 90 -1.43 -9.54 14.52
C LEU A 90 -1.59 -8.07 14.91
N ALA A 91 -2.66 -7.75 15.64
CA ALA A 91 -2.99 -6.40 16.13
C ALA A 91 -2.37 -6.15 17.51
N LEU A 92 -1.03 -6.09 17.60
CA LEU A 92 -0.25 -6.17 18.84
C LEU A 92 -0.28 -4.89 19.71
N GLU A 93 -0.83 -3.79 19.20
CA GLU A 93 -1.10 -2.58 19.98
C GLU A 93 -2.58 -2.39 20.34
N ASP A 94 -3.42 -3.35 19.93
CA ASP A 94 -4.84 -3.25 20.16
C ASP A 94 -5.33 -4.11 21.32
N THR A 95 -6.53 -3.81 21.81
CA THR A 95 -7.24 -4.67 22.76
C THR A 95 -8.35 -5.42 22.03
N PRO A 96 -8.74 -6.63 22.48
CA PRO A 96 -9.84 -7.37 21.86
C PRO A 96 -11.11 -6.53 21.70
N ARG A 97 -11.44 -5.71 22.69
CA ARG A 97 -12.61 -4.81 22.65
C ARG A 97 -12.53 -3.74 21.56
N ARG A 98 -11.35 -3.10 21.38
CA ARG A 98 -11.16 -2.09 20.33
C ARG A 98 -11.18 -2.72 18.96
N LEU A 99 -10.51 -3.86 18.79
CA LEU A 99 -10.48 -4.60 17.53
C LEU A 99 -11.89 -5.07 17.15
N GLN A 100 -12.67 -5.62 18.10
CA GLN A 100 -14.06 -5.97 17.87
C GLN A 100 -14.92 -4.79 17.40
N LYS A 101 -14.73 -3.60 18.05
CA LYS A 101 -15.45 -2.39 17.64
C LYS A 101 -15.10 -1.99 16.21
N ARG A 102 -13.83 -2.06 15.81
CA ARG A 102 -13.39 -1.77 14.44
C ARG A 102 -13.96 -2.76 13.43
N LEU A 103 -13.89 -4.06 13.74
CA LEU A 103 -14.46 -5.11 12.88
C LEU A 103 -15.96 -4.90 12.67
N ARG A 104 -16.73 -4.64 13.74
CA ARG A 104 -18.17 -4.33 13.62
C ARG A 104 -18.42 -3.11 12.75
N HIS A 105 -17.56 -2.09 12.87
CA HIS A 105 -17.69 -0.87 12.09
C HIS A 105 -17.46 -1.15 10.60
N VAL A 106 -16.39 -1.85 10.23
CA VAL A 106 -16.06 -2.12 8.81
C VAL A 106 -17.04 -3.14 8.19
N LEU A 107 -17.50 -4.12 8.97
CA LEU A 107 -18.39 -5.17 8.47
C LEU A 107 -19.83 -4.70 8.25
N HIS A 108 -20.27 -3.59 8.88
CA HIS A 108 -21.64 -3.06 8.76
C HIS A 108 -22.74 -4.13 8.87
N GLY A 109 -22.54 -5.10 9.75
CA GLY A 109 -23.50 -6.20 9.97
C GLY A 109 -23.33 -7.39 9.03
N THR A 110 -22.41 -7.37 8.09
CA THR A 110 -22.05 -8.56 7.32
C THR A 110 -21.33 -9.57 8.22
N PRO A 111 -21.51 -10.89 7.99
CA PRO A 111 -20.79 -11.91 8.73
C PRO A 111 -19.27 -11.75 8.60
N ALA A 112 -18.56 -11.96 9.70
CA ALA A 112 -17.10 -11.97 9.67
C ALA A 112 -16.59 -13.21 8.91
N PRO A 113 -15.56 -13.05 8.02
CA PRO A 113 -15.01 -14.20 7.32
C PRO A 113 -14.23 -15.11 8.26
N GLU A 114 -14.46 -16.42 8.19
CA GLU A 114 -13.73 -17.42 8.97
C GLU A 114 -12.24 -17.51 8.56
N ALA A 115 -11.92 -17.13 7.33
CA ALA A 115 -10.56 -17.09 6.82
C ALA A 115 -9.70 -15.96 7.44
N LEU A 116 -10.28 -15.06 8.25
CA LEU A 116 -9.53 -14.01 8.96
C LEU A 116 -9.30 -14.42 10.42
N THR A 117 -8.06 -14.77 10.74
CA THR A 117 -7.58 -14.94 12.12
C THR A 117 -7.02 -13.62 12.63
N VAL A 118 -7.48 -13.19 13.82
CA VAL A 118 -6.96 -12.00 14.50
C VAL A 118 -6.34 -12.36 15.84
N ALA A 119 -5.17 -11.81 16.16
CA ALA A 119 -4.50 -12.01 17.44
C ALA A 119 -4.00 -10.66 17.98
N VAL A 120 -4.10 -10.47 19.29
CA VAL A 120 -3.64 -9.25 19.98
C VAL A 120 -2.32 -9.49 20.72
N GLU A 121 -1.82 -10.71 20.68
CA GLU A 121 -0.55 -11.11 21.29
C GLU A 121 0.22 -12.03 20.35
N CYS A 122 1.53 -11.84 20.31
CA CYS A 122 2.49 -12.74 19.65
C CYS A 122 3.81 -12.63 20.41
N PRO A 123 4.51 -13.74 20.70
CA PRO A 123 5.82 -13.69 21.31
C PRO A 123 6.80 -12.87 20.45
N PRO A 124 7.67 -12.05 21.04
CA PRO A 124 8.68 -11.31 20.27
C PRO A 124 9.82 -12.22 19.80
N GLY A 125 10.56 -11.74 18.79
CA GLY A 125 11.75 -12.41 18.27
C GLY A 125 11.48 -13.76 17.62
N VAL A 126 12.40 -14.68 17.75
CA VAL A 126 12.36 -15.99 17.07
C VAL A 126 11.11 -16.81 17.40
N ALA A 127 10.64 -16.75 18.65
CA ALA A 127 9.42 -17.46 19.06
C ALA A 127 8.18 -16.97 18.30
N GLY A 128 8.11 -15.68 18.01
CA GLY A 128 7.03 -15.11 17.19
C GLY A 128 7.12 -15.57 15.75
N MET A 129 8.33 -15.67 15.18
CA MET A 129 8.52 -16.18 13.83
C MET A 129 8.05 -17.63 13.71
N TYR A 130 8.40 -18.48 14.68
CA TYR A 130 7.87 -19.85 14.72
C TYR A 130 6.35 -19.91 14.77
N LYS A 131 5.70 -19.01 15.54
CA LYS A 131 4.23 -18.96 15.62
C LYS A 131 3.59 -18.51 14.31
N ILE A 132 4.19 -17.56 13.60
CA ILE A 132 3.73 -17.14 12.28
C ILE A 132 3.91 -18.29 11.28
N ALA A 133 5.10 -18.89 11.21
CA ALA A 133 5.37 -20.01 10.33
C ALA A 133 4.45 -21.22 10.62
N GLU A 134 4.25 -21.56 11.89
CA GLU A 134 3.30 -22.59 12.32
C GLU A 134 1.88 -22.30 11.83
N TRP A 135 1.44 -21.04 11.93
CA TRP A 135 0.12 -20.65 11.44
C TRP A 135 0.02 -20.79 9.92
N ILE A 136 1.03 -20.32 9.16
CA ILE A 136 1.05 -20.43 7.70
C ILE A 136 1.03 -21.88 7.23
N GLN A 137 1.74 -22.77 7.92
CA GLN A 137 1.88 -24.19 7.54
C GLN A 137 0.73 -25.08 8.03
N ARG A 138 -0.22 -24.55 8.81
CA ARG A 138 -1.42 -25.31 9.21
C ARG A 138 -2.28 -25.62 8.01
N ASP A 139 -3.12 -26.63 8.17
CA ASP A 139 -4.21 -26.89 7.25
C ASP A 139 -5.27 -25.78 7.38
N HIS A 140 -5.49 -25.08 6.29
CA HIS A 140 -6.46 -24.00 6.17
C HIS A 140 -7.48 -24.34 5.09
N ALA A 141 -8.74 -23.91 5.27
CA ALA A 141 -9.77 -24.06 4.24
C ALA A 141 -9.42 -23.28 2.95
N LEU A 142 -8.65 -22.20 3.07
CA LEU A 142 -8.10 -21.41 1.97
C LEU A 142 -6.60 -21.26 2.17
N ALA A 143 -5.81 -21.30 1.10
CA ALA A 143 -4.37 -21.10 1.19
C ALA A 143 -4.01 -19.78 1.88
N PRO A 144 -3.00 -19.74 2.78
CA PRO A 144 -2.52 -18.51 3.40
C PRO A 144 -2.00 -17.54 2.34
N ARG A 145 -2.49 -16.29 2.37
CA ARG A 145 -2.08 -15.25 1.41
C ARG A 145 -1.49 -14.01 2.05
N LEU A 146 -1.93 -13.71 3.27
CA LEU A 146 -1.55 -12.45 3.89
C LEU A 146 -1.31 -12.61 5.39
N VAL A 147 -0.19 -12.10 5.86
CA VAL A 147 0.09 -11.88 7.28
C VAL A 147 0.29 -10.37 7.49
N ILE A 148 -0.34 -9.81 8.51
CA ILE A 148 -0.19 -8.41 8.89
C ILE A 148 0.35 -8.33 10.31
N ILE A 149 1.42 -7.56 10.50
CA ILE A 149 2.06 -7.32 11.80
C ILE A 149 1.91 -5.83 12.15
N ASP A 150 1.03 -5.54 13.09
CA ASP A 150 0.74 -4.18 13.57
C ASP A 150 1.08 -4.08 15.06
N VAL A 151 2.33 -3.78 15.44
CA VAL A 151 3.41 -3.14 14.69
C VAL A 151 4.75 -3.89 14.90
N LEU A 152 5.76 -3.53 14.09
CA LEU A 152 7.12 -4.08 14.15
C LEU A 152 7.72 -4.05 15.56
N GLU A 153 7.52 -2.95 16.28
CA GLU A 153 8.07 -2.72 17.60
C GLU A 153 7.75 -3.83 18.60
N ARG A 154 6.62 -4.49 18.45
CA ARG A 154 6.18 -5.60 19.30
C ARG A 154 6.82 -6.94 18.93
N MET A 155 7.38 -7.04 17.74
CA MET A 155 8.05 -8.25 17.26
C MET A 155 9.56 -8.26 17.55
N ARG A 156 10.10 -7.18 18.08
CA ARG A 156 11.50 -7.12 18.48
C ARG A 156 11.78 -8.13 19.58
N GLY A 157 12.86 -8.92 19.41
CA GLY A 157 13.39 -9.73 20.49
C GLY A 157 14.11 -8.87 21.53
N GLU A 158 14.64 -9.53 22.58
CA GLU A 158 15.43 -8.86 23.61
C GLU A 158 16.63 -8.12 23.00
N THR A 159 16.82 -6.88 23.40
CA THR A 159 17.96 -6.06 23.00
C THR A 159 19.13 -6.40 23.91
N LYS A 160 20.21 -6.95 23.37
CA LYS A 160 21.44 -7.24 24.14
C LYS A 160 22.16 -5.94 24.53
N PRO A 161 22.87 -5.91 25.69
CA PRO A 161 23.66 -4.74 26.06
C PRO A 161 24.62 -4.32 24.92
N GLY A 162 24.64 -3.02 24.59
CA GLY A 162 25.47 -2.47 23.50
C GLY A 162 24.86 -2.54 22.10
N GLN A 163 23.66 -3.09 21.94
CA GLN A 163 22.95 -3.09 20.66
C GLN A 163 22.12 -1.82 20.48
N THR A 164 22.18 -1.26 19.27
CA THR A 164 21.32 -0.13 18.89
C THR A 164 19.91 -0.63 18.54
N GLN A 165 18.92 0.24 18.69
CA GLN A 165 17.54 -0.04 18.27
C GLN A 165 17.48 -0.41 16.78
N TYR A 166 18.29 0.23 15.96
CA TYR A 166 18.48 -0.07 14.55
C TYR A 166 18.83 -1.55 14.30
N SER A 167 19.83 -2.09 15.03
CA SER A 167 20.24 -3.47 14.85
C SER A 167 19.18 -4.49 15.31
N ALA A 168 18.33 -4.10 16.27
CA ALA A 168 17.21 -4.93 16.70
C ALA A 168 16.08 -4.94 15.62
N ASP A 169 15.76 -3.77 15.05
CA ASP A 169 14.79 -3.64 13.97
C ASP A 169 15.22 -4.42 12.72
N TYR A 170 16.46 -4.23 12.30
CA TYR A 170 17.01 -4.95 11.15
C TYR A 170 16.91 -6.47 11.31
N ARG A 171 17.25 -7.01 12.48
CA ARG A 171 17.14 -8.45 12.74
C ARG A 171 15.70 -8.94 12.75
N ALA A 172 14.77 -8.16 13.32
CA ALA A 172 13.37 -8.52 13.31
C ALA A 172 12.83 -8.57 11.88
N ILE A 173 13.14 -7.54 11.07
CA ILE A 173 12.76 -7.47 9.66
C ILE A 173 13.38 -8.60 8.83
N ALA A 174 14.67 -8.90 9.02
CA ALA A 174 15.36 -9.99 8.33
C ALA A 174 14.71 -11.35 8.64
N ALA A 175 14.37 -11.60 9.90
CA ALA A 175 13.71 -12.84 10.30
C ALA A 175 12.27 -12.95 9.73
N ILE A 176 11.54 -11.84 9.66
CA ILE A 176 10.21 -11.81 9.05
C ILE A 176 10.32 -12.07 7.54
N LYS A 177 11.30 -11.45 6.89
CA LYS A 177 11.57 -11.68 5.45
C LYS A 177 11.89 -13.13 5.15
N GLU A 178 12.74 -13.76 5.96
CA GLU A 178 13.08 -15.18 5.80
C GLU A 178 11.81 -16.05 5.81
N VAL A 179 10.88 -15.82 6.75
CA VAL A 179 9.59 -16.52 6.80
C VAL A 179 8.74 -16.24 5.55
N ALA A 180 8.69 -14.98 5.08
CA ALA A 180 7.93 -14.63 3.89
C ALA A 180 8.46 -15.31 2.63
N ASP A 181 9.80 -15.31 2.44
CA ASP A 181 10.47 -15.89 1.28
C ASP A 181 10.40 -17.43 1.28
N GLU A 182 10.54 -18.05 2.45
CA GLU A 182 10.50 -19.53 2.56
C GLU A 182 9.10 -20.08 2.32
N LEU A 183 8.07 -19.37 2.77
CA LEU A 183 6.70 -19.85 2.74
C LEU A 183 5.87 -19.23 1.60
N GLY A 184 6.43 -18.33 0.79
CA GLY A 184 5.79 -17.72 -0.37
C GLY A 184 4.48 -17.03 -0.02
N VAL A 185 4.50 -16.18 1.04
CA VAL A 185 3.33 -15.46 1.55
C VAL A 185 3.62 -13.95 1.61
N SER A 186 2.62 -13.12 1.39
CA SER A 186 2.74 -11.68 1.60
C SER A 186 2.71 -11.36 3.09
N ILE A 187 3.75 -10.68 3.60
CA ILE A 187 3.79 -10.21 5.00
C ILE A 187 3.89 -8.68 5.00
N ILE A 188 2.86 -8.01 5.51
CA ILE A 188 2.86 -6.55 5.70
C ILE A 188 3.25 -6.24 7.14
N VAL A 189 4.32 -5.45 7.31
CA VAL A 189 4.78 -4.99 8.62
C VAL A 189 4.58 -3.50 8.75
N ILE A 190 3.78 -3.10 9.73
CA ILE A 190 3.55 -1.69 10.03
C ILE A 190 4.69 -1.16 10.90
N THR A 191 5.20 0.03 10.55
CA THR A 191 6.17 0.79 11.35
C THR A 191 5.76 2.24 11.49
N HIS A 192 6.24 2.87 12.56
CA HIS A 192 6.01 4.29 12.81
C HIS A 192 7.23 5.11 12.41
N VAL A 193 7.04 6.09 11.53
CA VAL A 193 8.04 7.14 11.26
C VAL A 193 7.64 8.42 11.96
N ARG A 194 8.63 9.11 12.58
CA ARG A 194 8.34 10.30 13.39
C ARG A 194 7.90 11.51 12.59
N LYS A 195 8.40 11.67 11.38
CA LYS A 195 8.00 12.70 10.40
C LYS A 195 8.28 12.19 9.00
N ILE A 196 7.29 12.26 8.13
CA ILE A 196 7.49 12.17 6.70
C ILE A 196 7.32 13.60 6.20
N THR A 197 8.44 14.32 6.07
CA THR A 197 8.46 15.66 5.51
C THR A 197 8.86 15.56 4.05
N ALA A 198 8.00 16.03 3.17
CA ALA A 198 8.25 16.38 1.77
C ALA A 198 8.80 15.29 0.81
N ASP A 199 9.76 15.60 -0.01
CA ASP A 199 9.92 15.15 -1.38
C ASP A 199 10.54 13.76 -1.59
N ASP A 200 11.11 13.13 -0.54
CA ASP A 200 11.66 11.77 -0.62
C ASP A 200 11.28 10.93 0.61
N PHE A 201 10.19 10.18 0.49
CA PHE A 201 9.72 9.30 1.55
C PHE A 201 10.66 8.13 1.81
N LEU A 202 11.46 7.72 0.81
CA LEU A 202 12.44 6.64 0.95
C LEU A 202 13.58 7.05 1.86
N SER A 203 14.09 8.28 1.73
CA SER A 203 15.19 8.77 2.58
C SER A 203 14.78 8.86 4.03
N GLU A 204 13.52 9.18 4.33
CA GLU A 204 12.99 9.26 5.69
C GLU A 204 12.78 7.88 6.33
N ILE A 205 12.29 6.91 5.55
CA ILE A 205 12.16 5.52 5.98
C ILE A 205 13.57 4.90 6.14
N SER A 206 14.45 5.14 5.17
CA SER A 206 15.82 4.64 5.17
C SER A 206 16.69 5.29 6.23
N GLY A 207 16.59 6.61 6.40
CA GLY A 207 17.40 7.38 7.35
C GLY A 207 17.06 7.11 8.81
N THR A 208 15.81 6.72 9.12
CA THR A 208 15.39 6.46 10.50
C THR A 208 15.58 5.00 10.90
N LEU A 209 15.51 4.07 9.95
CA LEU A 209 15.39 2.65 10.26
C LEU A 209 16.36 1.74 9.50
N GLY A 210 17.03 2.19 8.39
CA GLY A 210 17.87 1.32 7.54
C GLY A 210 17.16 0.04 7.07
N LEU A 211 15.85 -0.01 7.26
CA LEU A 211 15.02 -1.20 7.07
C LEU A 211 14.60 -1.38 5.62
N SER A 212 14.65 -0.28 4.84
CA SER A 212 14.27 -0.29 3.43
C SER A 212 15.08 -1.27 2.58
N GLY A 213 16.35 -1.49 2.94
CA GLY A 213 17.21 -2.43 2.20
C GLY A 213 16.83 -3.91 2.38
N ALA A 214 16.09 -4.25 3.43
CA ALA A 214 15.69 -5.64 3.71
C ALA A 214 14.27 -5.97 3.21
N ALA A 215 13.42 -4.98 2.96
CA ALA A 215 12.07 -5.20 2.43
C ALA A 215 12.06 -5.35 0.90
N ASP A 216 11.12 -6.11 0.37
CA ASP A 216 10.88 -6.24 -1.07
C ASP A 216 10.05 -5.08 -1.59
N THR A 217 9.07 -4.65 -0.80
CA THR A 217 8.19 -3.53 -1.11
C THR A 217 8.15 -2.56 0.07
N ILE A 218 8.16 -1.28 -0.24
CA ILE A 218 8.03 -0.19 0.74
C ILE A 218 6.80 0.62 0.39
N CYS A 219 5.93 0.79 1.38
CA CYS A 219 4.74 1.63 1.27
C CYS A 219 4.79 2.74 2.31
N ALA A 220 4.45 3.95 1.92
CA ALA A 220 4.31 5.09 2.83
C ALA A 220 2.91 5.69 2.74
N LEU A 221 2.13 5.59 3.82
CA LEU A 221 0.83 6.24 3.90
C LEU A 221 0.98 7.64 4.49
N LYS A 222 0.69 8.66 3.67
CA LYS A 222 0.66 10.07 4.05
C LYS A 222 -0.78 10.56 4.10
N ARG A 223 -1.10 11.37 5.10
CA ARG A 223 -2.39 12.06 5.25
C ARG A 223 -2.21 13.30 6.10
N ALA A 224 -2.71 14.43 5.66
CA ALA A 224 -2.71 15.64 6.47
C ALA A 224 -3.71 15.50 7.64
N ARG A 225 -3.42 16.14 8.76
CA ARG A 225 -4.23 16.03 9.97
C ARG A 225 -5.59 16.71 9.74
N GLY A 226 -6.68 15.94 9.94
CA GLY A 226 -8.05 16.42 9.75
C GLY A 226 -8.61 16.25 8.33
N GLU A 227 -7.76 15.84 7.39
CA GLU A 227 -8.20 15.58 6.01
C GLU A 227 -8.71 14.16 5.84
N MET A 228 -9.59 13.95 4.86
CA MET A 228 -10.09 12.64 4.49
C MET A 228 -9.17 11.97 3.46
N ASP A 229 -8.50 12.76 2.64
CA ASP A 229 -7.67 12.29 1.55
C ASP A 229 -6.25 11.99 2.01
N GLY A 230 -5.64 10.98 1.42
CA GLY A 230 -4.28 10.56 1.68
C GLY A 230 -3.59 10.06 0.41
N VAL A 231 -2.29 9.83 0.52
CA VAL A 231 -1.48 9.26 -0.55
C VAL A 231 -0.78 8.03 -0.03
N LEU A 232 -0.85 6.94 -0.79
CA LEU A 232 -0.06 5.74 -0.59
C LEU A 232 1.05 5.72 -1.65
N HIS A 233 2.28 6.02 -1.24
CA HIS A 233 3.45 5.81 -2.08
C HIS A 233 3.87 4.37 -2.00
N VAL A 234 4.19 3.75 -3.13
CA VAL A 234 4.61 2.35 -3.25
C VAL A 234 5.86 2.28 -4.11
N THR A 235 6.84 1.50 -3.69
CA THR A 235 8.01 1.16 -4.48
C THR A 235 8.53 -0.20 -4.04
N GLY A 236 9.12 -0.98 -4.94
CA GLY A 236 9.61 -2.32 -4.61
C GLY A 236 10.33 -3.00 -5.76
N ARG A 237 10.69 -4.26 -5.53
CA ARG A 237 11.41 -5.09 -6.52
C ARG A 237 10.46 -5.66 -7.57
N ASP A 238 9.22 -5.98 -7.15
CA ASP A 238 8.19 -6.61 -7.96
C ASP A 238 6.98 -5.68 -8.20
N VAL A 239 7.08 -4.42 -7.77
CA VAL A 239 6.07 -3.38 -7.97
C VAL A 239 6.71 -2.15 -8.58
N ASP A 240 6.00 -1.50 -9.49
CA ASP A 240 6.42 -0.21 -10.05
C ASP A 240 6.35 0.88 -8.98
N GLU A 241 7.23 1.89 -9.11
CA GLU A 241 7.19 3.06 -8.24
C GLU A 241 6.01 3.94 -8.62
N GLU A 242 5.00 3.99 -7.74
CA GLU A 242 3.74 4.68 -7.97
C GLU A 242 3.22 5.37 -6.70
N SER A 243 2.41 6.40 -6.90
CA SER A 243 1.70 7.11 -5.85
C SER A 243 0.20 7.06 -6.09
N TYR A 244 -0.53 6.52 -5.14
CA TYR A 244 -1.98 6.31 -5.22
C TYR A 244 -2.72 7.32 -4.35
N ALA A 245 -3.64 8.07 -4.95
CA ALA A 245 -4.58 8.92 -4.21
C ALA A 245 -5.64 8.04 -3.55
N LEU A 246 -5.76 8.18 -2.23
CA LEU A 246 -6.71 7.44 -1.41
C LEU A 246 -7.66 8.40 -0.70
N GLN A 247 -8.91 7.97 -0.49
CA GLN A 247 -9.87 8.65 0.36
C GLN A 247 -10.31 7.76 1.51
N PHE A 248 -10.34 8.31 2.73
CA PHE A 248 -10.82 7.59 3.89
C PHE A 248 -12.32 7.84 4.10
N ALA A 249 -13.14 6.83 3.81
CA ALA A 249 -14.57 6.85 4.10
C ALA A 249 -14.80 6.55 5.59
N ALA A 250 -15.00 7.58 6.40
CA ALA A 250 -15.10 7.46 7.86
C ALA A 250 -16.30 6.61 8.30
N GLU A 251 -17.43 6.73 7.59
CA GLU A 251 -18.63 5.94 7.84
C GLU A 251 -18.40 4.45 7.62
N LEU A 252 -17.55 4.10 6.66
CA LEU A 252 -17.20 2.73 6.33
C LEU A 252 -15.97 2.23 7.11
N GLY A 253 -15.19 3.14 7.70
CA GLY A 253 -13.92 2.80 8.32
C GLY A 253 -12.90 2.22 7.32
N ALA A 254 -12.97 2.63 6.06
CA ALA A 254 -12.21 2.03 4.97
C ALA A 254 -11.53 3.08 4.08
N TRP A 255 -10.36 2.73 3.57
CA TRP A 255 -9.70 3.48 2.53
C TRP A 255 -10.20 3.04 1.15
N GLN A 256 -10.38 3.98 0.27
CA GLN A 256 -10.82 3.79 -1.11
C GLN A 256 -9.76 4.34 -2.05
N LEU A 257 -9.45 3.61 -3.12
CA LEU A 257 -8.57 4.07 -4.18
C LEU A 257 -9.34 5.03 -5.10
N ILE A 258 -8.80 6.22 -5.27
CA ILE A 258 -9.36 7.24 -6.17
C ILE A 258 -8.69 7.16 -7.55
N GLY A 259 -7.40 6.83 -7.60
CA GLY A 259 -6.60 6.75 -8.83
C GLY A 259 -5.13 7.01 -8.54
N LEU A 260 -4.35 7.24 -9.58
CA LEU A 260 -2.97 7.70 -9.43
C LEU A 260 -2.95 9.15 -8.92
N GLU A 261 -2.05 9.45 -7.99
CA GLU A 261 -1.91 10.80 -7.41
C GLU A 261 -1.63 11.85 -8.50
N SER A 262 -0.77 11.49 -9.47
CA SER A 262 -0.45 12.35 -10.61
C SER A 262 -1.67 12.73 -11.44
N GLU A 263 -2.57 11.79 -11.69
CA GLU A 263 -3.80 12.02 -12.44
C GLU A 263 -4.84 12.77 -11.59
N HIS A 264 -4.99 12.38 -10.33
CA HIS A 264 -5.92 13.03 -9.40
C HIS A 264 -5.52 14.49 -9.14
N GLY A 265 -4.24 14.75 -8.87
CA GLY A 265 -3.71 16.10 -8.68
C GLY A 265 -3.88 16.97 -9.93
N LEU A 266 -3.67 16.42 -11.12
CA LEU A 266 -3.93 17.11 -12.38
C LEU A 266 -5.42 17.38 -12.58
N ALA A 267 -6.29 16.43 -12.31
CA ALA A 267 -7.75 16.59 -12.42
C ALA A 267 -8.28 17.64 -11.42
N GLU A 268 -7.79 17.65 -10.19
CA GLU A 268 -8.16 18.66 -9.20
C GLU A 268 -7.66 20.05 -9.60
N THR A 269 -6.41 20.17 -10.06
CA THR A 269 -5.83 21.42 -10.55
C THR A 269 -6.63 21.96 -11.74
N ARG A 270 -6.98 21.11 -12.71
CA ARG A 270 -7.83 21.47 -13.85
C ARG A 270 -9.23 21.95 -13.38
N ARG A 271 -9.83 21.23 -12.44
CA ARG A 271 -11.14 21.58 -11.86
C ARG A 271 -11.11 22.94 -11.17
N LYS A 272 -10.07 23.25 -10.39
CA LYS A 272 -9.87 24.55 -9.74
C LYS A 272 -9.74 25.67 -10.78
N ILE A 273 -8.95 25.46 -11.83
CA ILE A 273 -8.76 26.41 -12.93
C ILE A 273 -10.10 26.67 -13.66
N LEU A 274 -10.82 25.62 -14.03
CA LEU A 274 -12.13 25.75 -14.68
C LEU A 274 -13.17 26.46 -13.80
N ALA A 275 -13.20 26.12 -12.50
CA ALA A 275 -14.10 26.80 -11.57
C ALA A 275 -13.79 28.29 -11.43
N PHE A 276 -12.51 28.65 -11.40
CA PHE A 276 -12.08 30.05 -11.38
C PHE A 276 -12.46 30.78 -12.67
N LEU A 277 -12.17 30.19 -13.84
CA LEU A 277 -12.46 30.80 -15.14
C LEU A 277 -13.97 30.95 -15.40
N ARG A 278 -14.82 30.13 -14.84
CA ARG A 278 -16.29 30.31 -14.91
C ARG A 278 -16.74 31.63 -14.30
N LEU A 279 -16.01 32.20 -13.35
CA LEU A 279 -16.30 33.45 -12.69
C LEU A 279 -15.43 34.61 -13.20
N HIS A 280 -14.27 34.29 -13.78
CA HIS A 280 -13.23 35.25 -14.18
C HIS A 280 -12.64 34.86 -15.54
N ASP A 281 -13.50 34.75 -16.55
CA ASP A 281 -13.09 34.39 -17.91
C ASP A 281 -12.11 35.42 -18.49
N GLY A 282 -11.14 34.98 -19.30
CA GLY A 282 -10.11 35.84 -19.85
C GLY A 282 -8.99 36.24 -18.87
N SER A 283 -8.73 35.41 -17.87
CA SER A 283 -7.70 35.67 -16.85
C SER A 283 -6.32 35.21 -17.30
N LYS A 284 -5.28 35.91 -16.80
CA LYS A 284 -3.86 35.50 -16.97
C LYS A 284 -3.48 34.43 -15.96
N PRO A 285 -2.43 33.60 -16.23
CA PRO A 285 -1.96 32.56 -15.31
C PRO A 285 -1.67 33.06 -13.89
N GLY A 286 -1.18 34.29 -13.74
CA GLY A 286 -0.91 34.86 -12.42
C GLY A 286 -2.17 35.16 -11.62
N GLU A 287 -3.24 35.58 -12.27
CA GLU A 287 -4.55 35.82 -11.64
C GLU A 287 -5.23 34.52 -11.25
N ILE A 288 -5.17 33.54 -12.16
CA ILE A 288 -5.66 32.18 -11.89
C ILE A 288 -4.91 31.56 -10.70
N ALA A 289 -3.56 31.66 -10.69
CA ALA A 289 -2.74 31.13 -9.60
C ALA A 289 -3.13 31.75 -8.24
N LEU A 290 -3.34 33.07 -8.20
CA LEU A 290 -3.73 33.77 -6.99
C LEU A 290 -5.12 33.35 -6.52
N GLY A 291 -6.10 33.30 -7.44
CA GLY A 291 -7.48 32.96 -7.11
C GLY A 291 -7.71 31.49 -6.75
N THR A 292 -6.88 30.58 -7.29
CA THR A 292 -6.95 29.12 -7.01
C THR A 292 -6.00 28.67 -5.91
N GLN A 293 -5.12 29.55 -5.40
CA GLN A 293 -4.04 29.25 -4.46
C GLN A 293 -3.03 28.20 -4.98
N LEU A 294 -2.91 28.06 -6.30
CA LEU A 294 -1.93 27.21 -6.95
C LEU A 294 -0.60 27.97 -7.18
N SER A 295 0.51 27.24 -7.31
CA SER A 295 1.77 27.88 -7.72
C SER A 295 1.67 28.40 -9.16
N ARG A 296 2.41 29.48 -9.47
CA ARG A 296 2.40 30.08 -10.82
C ARG A 296 2.87 29.10 -11.89
N ASP A 297 3.86 28.28 -11.58
CA ASP A 297 4.43 27.32 -12.53
C ASP A 297 3.44 26.18 -12.81
N VAL A 298 2.82 25.61 -11.78
CA VAL A 298 1.79 24.57 -11.91
C VAL A 298 0.60 25.12 -12.72
N THR A 299 0.12 26.32 -12.40
CA THR A 299 -0.99 26.95 -13.12
C THR A 299 -0.66 27.14 -14.60
N ARG A 300 0.51 27.72 -14.90
CA ARG A 300 0.96 27.95 -16.28
C ARG A 300 1.07 26.65 -17.09
N GLN A 301 1.73 25.64 -16.52
CA GLN A 301 1.88 24.34 -17.20
C GLN A 301 0.55 23.64 -17.41
N THR A 302 -0.33 23.69 -16.42
CA THR A 302 -1.67 23.06 -16.52
C THR A 302 -2.52 23.78 -17.55
N CYS A 303 -2.57 25.11 -17.56
CA CYS A 303 -3.30 25.88 -18.59
C CYS A 303 -2.80 25.58 -20.00
N LEU A 304 -1.48 25.48 -20.21
CA LEU A 304 -0.90 25.11 -21.52
C LEU A 304 -1.32 23.68 -21.95
N ARG A 305 -1.37 22.73 -21.02
CA ARG A 305 -1.85 21.37 -21.32
C ARG A 305 -3.35 21.37 -21.63
N MET A 306 -4.15 22.09 -20.84
CA MET A 306 -5.59 22.20 -21.05
C MET A 306 -5.94 22.85 -22.42
N THR A 307 -5.10 23.81 -22.89
CA THR A 307 -5.28 24.38 -24.24
C THR A 307 -4.96 23.36 -25.32
N LYS A 308 -3.91 22.53 -25.15
CA LYS A 308 -3.61 21.44 -26.10
C LYS A 308 -4.72 20.38 -26.12
N ASP A 309 -5.37 20.15 -24.98
CA ASP A 309 -6.48 19.21 -24.82
C ASP A 309 -7.84 19.83 -25.23
N ASN A 310 -7.87 21.03 -25.81
CA ASN A 310 -9.08 21.79 -26.19
C ASN A 310 -10.05 22.06 -25.03
N GLN A 311 -9.53 22.12 -23.81
CA GLN A 311 -10.31 22.43 -22.61
C GLN A 311 -10.32 23.95 -22.27
N LEU A 312 -9.36 24.69 -22.83
CA LEU A 312 -9.26 26.15 -22.73
C LEU A 312 -8.84 26.73 -24.06
N ASP A 313 -9.28 27.95 -24.31
CA ASP A 313 -8.78 28.83 -25.38
C ASP A 313 -7.79 29.84 -24.82
N THR A 314 -6.90 30.39 -25.70
CA THR A 314 -5.96 31.44 -25.31
C THR A 314 -5.88 32.51 -26.38
N ASP A 315 -5.71 33.76 -25.97
CA ASP A 315 -5.49 34.90 -26.87
C ASP A 315 -4.00 35.22 -27.04
N ASN A 316 -3.69 36.17 -27.93
CA ASN A 316 -2.34 36.65 -28.17
C ASN A 316 -1.73 37.44 -26.99
N GLN A 317 -2.51 37.71 -25.93
CA GLN A 317 -2.07 38.39 -24.71
C GLN A 317 -1.82 37.38 -23.56
N GLY A 318 -1.95 36.07 -23.83
CA GLY A 318 -1.76 35.00 -22.86
C GLY A 318 -2.84 34.92 -21.79
N ARG A 319 -4.06 35.33 -22.12
CA ARG A 319 -5.24 35.12 -21.29
C ARG A 319 -5.91 33.81 -21.69
N TYR A 320 -6.51 33.13 -20.73
CA TYR A 320 -7.20 31.88 -20.90
C TYR A 320 -8.71 32.04 -20.77
N PHE A 321 -9.45 31.35 -21.63
CA PHE A 321 -10.89 31.40 -21.75
C PHE A 321 -11.48 30.00 -21.74
N LEU A 322 -12.72 29.90 -21.27
CA LEU A 322 -13.50 28.69 -21.47
C LEU A 322 -13.92 28.59 -22.95
N PRO A 323 -13.83 27.41 -23.60
CA PRO A 323 -14.33 27.22 -24.95
C PRO A 323 -15.81 27.60 -25.00
N PRO A 324 -16.30 28.21 -26.09
CA PRO A 324 -17.71 28.49 -26.24
C PRO A 324 -18.50 27.20 -26.13
N THR A 325 -19.47 27.13 -25.23
CA THR A 325 -20.39 25.99 -25.10
C THR A 325 -21.09 25.82 -26.45
N ALA A 326 -20.88 24.67 -27.11
CA ALA A 326 -21.67 24.32 -28.27
C ALA A 326 -23.14 24.28 -27.84
N GLU A 327 -23.97 25.21 -28.34
CA GLU A 327 -25.42 25.13 -28.16
C GLU A 327 -25.89 23.78 -28.76
N PRO A 328 -26.70 23.03 -28.06
CA PRO A 328 -27.29 21.82 -28.64
C PRO A 328 -28.19 22.24 -29.82
N GLN A 329 -27.85 21.74 -31.01
CA GLN A 329 -28.73 21.83 -32.18
C GLN A 329 -29.89 20.88 -32.05
#